data_231e3405e87c81c61bc6ddb78940442a
#
_entry.id   231e3405e87c81c61bc6ddb78940442a
#
_cell.length_a   1.000
_cell.length_b   1.000
_cell.length_c   1.000
_cell.angle_alpha   90.00
_cell.angle_beta   90.00
_cell.angle_gamma   90.00
#
_symmetry.space_group_name_H-M   'P 1'
#
loop_
_entity.id
_entity.type
_entity.pdbx_description
1 polymer ?
#
loop_
_entity_poly.entity_id
_entity_poly.type
_entity_poly.pdbx_seq_one_letter_code
_entity_poly.pdbx_strand_id
1 'polypeptide(L)'
;MSLALSTFNWRCKHTWKRSAKNTSWCLLGCSIGDLGTILYFQINQIPWPVMSIMILAIINGLITSIILETVVLIRQNFKFNQALKTALGMSFISMISMEIAMNVTDVILTGGAMLTWWVVPIMLFVGFITPWPYNYWRLKKYNIACH
;
A
#
# COMPACT_ATOMS: atom_id res chain seq x y z
N MET A 1 -10.64 -0.76 38.39
CA MET A 1 -10.30 -1.03 37.01
C MET A 1 -9.66 0.22 36.40
N SER A 2 -8.38 0.35 36.55
CA SER A 2 -7.63 1.47 35.99
C SER A 2 -7.51 1.24 34.49
N LEU A 3 -8.35 1.90 33.70
CA LEU A 3 -8.09 2.14 32.30
C LEU A 3 -6.87 3.05 32.23
N ALA A 4 -5.70 2.45 32.28
CA ALA A 4 -4.50 3.11 31.83
C ALA A 4 -4.77 3.44 30.34
N LEU A 5 -5.24 4.65 30.08
CA LEU A 5 -4.99 5.35 28.86
C LEU A 5 -3.46 5.40 28.72
N SER A 6 -2.88 4.28 28.28
CA SER A 6 -1.48 4.26 27.88
C SER A 6 -1.39 5.31 26.82
N THR A 7 -0.80 6.43 27.18
CA THR A 7 -0.50 7.52 26.26
C THR A 7 0.17 6.89 25.03
N PHE A 8 -0.53 6.91 23.93
CA PHE A 8 -0.08 6.27 22.69
C PHE A 8 1.28 6.88 22.31
N ASN A 9 2.34 6.10 22.41
CA ASN A 9 3.70 6.59 22.23
C ASN A 9 4.11 6.55 20.76
N TRP A 10 4.07 7.68 20.10
CA TRP A 10 4.52 7.87 18.72
C TRP A 10 6.05 7.92 18.56
N ARG A 11 6.82 7.80 19.65
CA ARG A 11 8.28 7.98 19.64
C ARG A 11 9.10 6.70 19.47
N CYS A 12 8.48 5.55 19.27
CA CYS A 12 9.20 4.29 19.12
C CYS A 12 9.86 4.19 17.74
N LYS A 13 11.15 4.46 17.65
CA LYS A 13 11.93 4.37 16.40
C LYS A 13 11.90 2.98 15.76
N HIS A 14 11.91 1.92 16.57
CA HIS A 14 11.85 0.54 16.09
C HIS A 14 10.52 0.27 15.37
N THR A 15 9.42 0.73 15.94
CA THR A 15 8.09 0.58 15.31
C THR A 15 7.98 1.37 14.02
N TRP A 16 8.53 2.60 13.97
CA TRP A 16 8.58 3.39 12.74
C TRP A 16 9.37 2.69 11.64
N LYS A 17 10.52 2.11 11.96
CA LYS A 17 11.34 1.37 11.01
C LYS A 17 10.64 0.10 10.51
N ARG A 18 9.98 -0.64 11.39
CA ARG A 18 9.22 -1.84 11.03
C ARG A 18 8.00 -1.50 10.18
N SER A 19 7.28 -0.44 10.55
CA SER A 19 6.17 0.11 9.78
C SER A 19 6.60 0.56 8.38
N ALA A 20 7.74 1.27 8.27
CA ALA A 20 8.30 1.68 7.00
C ALA A 20 8.65 0.48 6.11
N LYS A 21 9.24 -0.57 6.67
CA LYS A 21 9.55 -1.81 5.93
C LYS A 21 8.29 -2.49 5.40
N ASN A 22 7.25 -2.61 6.22
CA ASN A 22 5.97 -3.19 5.81
C ASN A 22 5.30 -2.35 4.73
N THR A 23 5.30 -1.03 4.89
CA THR A 23 4.76 -0.08 3.90
C THR A 23 5.51 -0.17 2.58
N SER A 24 6.83 -0.35 2.61
CA SER A 24 7.64 -0.52 1.39
C SER A 24 7.28 -1.78 0.62
N TRP A 25 7.06 -2.91 1.29
CA TRP A 25 6.61 -4.15 0.65
C TRP A 25 5.22 -4.00 0.04
N CYS A 26 4.31 -3.37 0.77
CA CYS A 26 2.96 -3.06 0.30
C CYS A 26 3.01 -2.14 -0.93
N LEU A 27 3.82 -1.09 -0.88
CA LEU A 27 4.02 -0.15 -2.00
C LEU A 27 4.57 -0.85 -3.24
N LEU A 28 5.55 -1.75 -3.07
CA LEU A 28 6.11 -2.53 -4.17
C LEU A 28 5.03 -3.38 -4.84
N GLY A 29 4.23 -4.10 -4.06
CA GLY A 29 3.13 -4.93 -4.56
C GLY A 29 2.06 -4.10 -5.29
N CYS A 30 1.61 -3.00 -4.68
CA CYS A 30 0.66 -2.08 -5.28
C CYS A 30 1.19 -1.47 -6.58
N SER A 31 2.43 -1.01 -6.58
CA SER A 31 3.05 -0.38 -7.74
C SER A 31 3.16 -1.31 -8.95
N ILE A 32 3.47 -2.58 -8.74
CA ILE A 32 3.56 -3.55 -9.85
C ILE A 32 2.22 -3.64 -10.60
N GLY A 33 1.11 -3.78 -9.88
CA GLY A 33 -0.21 -3.90 -10.50
C GLY A 33 -0.75 -2.59 -11.03
N ASP A 34 -0.66 -1.52 -10.24
CA ASP A 34 -1.18 -0.19 -10.58
C ASP A 34 -0.42 0.43 -11.77
N LEU A 35 0.87 0.65 -11.61
CA LEU A 35 1.71 1.25 -12.66
C LEU A 35 1.79 0.35 -13.90
N GLY A 36 1.82 -0.97 -13.71
CA GLY A 36 1.81 -1.93 -14.83
C GLY A 36 0.54 -1.84 -15.66
N THR A 37 -0.62 -1.65 -15.01
CA THR A 37 -1.91 -1.46 -15.71
C THR A 37 -1.93 -0.17 -16.49
N ILE A 38 -1.56 0.96 -15.87
CA ILE A 38 -1.52 2.27 -16.54
C ILE A 38 -0.56 2.22 -17.73
N LEU A 39 0.63 1.64 -17.53
CA LEU A 39 1.62 1.51 -18.59
C LEU A 39 1.11 0.66 -19.77
N TYR A 40 0.41 -0.43 -19.48
CA TYR A 40 -0.19 -1.29 -20.51
C TYR A 40 -1.16 -0.50 -21.39
N PHE A 41 -2.09 0.26 -20.79
CA PHE A 41 -3.03 1.09 -21.54
C PHE A 41 -2.33 2.22 -22.32
N GLN A 42 -1.29 2.79 -21.73
CA GLN A 42 -0.52 3.87 -22.35
C GLN A 42 0.26 3.40 -23.59
N ILE A 43 0.93 2.26 -23.52
CA ILE A 43 1.71 1.69 -24.64
C ILE A 43 0.78 1.27 -25.77
N ASN A 44 -0.33 0.61 -25.46
CA ASN A 44 -1.28 0.11 -26.46
C ASN A 44 -2.25 1.19 -26.95
N GLN A 45 -2.18 2.41 -26.41
CA GLN A 45 -3.05 3.55 -26.78
C GLN A 45 -4.54 3.19 -26.79
N ILE A 46 -4.97 2.40 -25.79
CA ILE A 46 -6.36 1.94 -25.69
C ILE A 46 -7.24 3.11 -25.23
N PRO A 47 -8.28 3.50 -26.00
CA PRO A 47 -9.09 4.69 -25.71
C PRO A 47 -10.16 4.42 -24.66
N TRP A 48 -9.74 4.07 -23.44
CA TRP A 48 -10.64 3.90 -22.32
C TRP A 48 -10.77 5.18 -21.49
N PRO A 49 -11.93 5.41 -20.84
CA PRO A 49 -12.08 6.52 -19.92
C PRO A 49 -11.04 6.43 -18.80
N VAL A 50 -10.47 7.56 -18.41
CA VAL A 50 -9.44 7.66 -17.36
C VAL A 50 -9.91 6.98 -16.07
N MET A 51 -11.16 7.21 -15.67
CA MET A 51 -11.73 6.62 -14.46
C MET A 51 -11.73 5.08 -14.50
N SER A 52 -12.04 4.49 -15.66
CA SER A 52 -12.03 3.04 -15.83
C SER A 52 -10.64 2.45 -15.74
N ILE A 53 -9.64 3.12 -16.33
CA ILE A 53 -8.24 2.72 -16.24
C ILE A 53 -7.76 2.78 -14.77
N MET A 54 -8.10 3.85 -14.05
CA MET A 54 -7.73 4.01 -12.65
C MET A 54 -8.36 2.93 -11.76
N ILE A 55 -9.65 2.64 -11.92
CA ILE A 55 -10.33 1.58 -11.16
C ILE A 55 -9.66 0.23 -11.41
N LEU A 56 -9.37 -0.09 -12.66
CA LEU A 56 -8.69 -1.34 -13.01
C LEU A 56 -7.26 -1.38 -12.46
N ALA A 57 -6.54 -0.27 -12.50
CA ALA A 57 -5.20 -0.14 -11.94
C ALA A 57 -5.22 -0.40 -10.42
N ILE A 58 -6.15 0.21 -9.70
CA ILE A 58 -6.33 0.01 -8.25
C ILE A 58 -6.63 -1.46 -7.95
N ILE A 59 -7.55 -2.10 -8.67
CA ILE A 59 -7.89 -3.51 -8.47
C ILE A 59 -6.66 -4.40 -8.69
N ASN A 60 -5.92 -4.19 -9.76
CA ASN A 60 -4.72 -4.96 -10.06
C ASN A 60 -3.61 -4.71 -9.02
N GLY A 61 -3.45 -3.47 -8.58
CA GLY A 61 -2.52 -3.12 -7.50
C GLY A 61 -2.85 -3.83 -6.20
N LEU A 62 -4.12 -3.87 -5.82
CA LEU A 62 -4.57 -4.61 -4.64
C LEU A 62 -4.29 -6.11 -4.76
N ILE A 63 -4.58 -6.71 -5.90
CA ILE A 63 -4.35 -8.14 -6.15
C ILE A 63 -2.86 -8.47 -6.05
N THR A 64 -2.00 -7.72 -6.75
CA THR A 64 -0.55 -7.95 -6.72
C THR A 64 0.04 -7.72 -5.34
N SER A 65 -0.44 -6.73 -4.60
CA SER A 65 -0.01 -6.48 -3.23
C SER A 65 -0.39 -7.60 -2.27
N ILE A 66 -1.62 -8.11 -2.35
CA ILE A 66 -2.08 -9.24 -1.54
C ILE A 66 -1.26 -10.50 -1.85
N ILE A 67 -0.99 -10.78 -3.12
CA ILE A 67 -0.16 -11.91 -3.54
C ILE A 67 1.25 -11.77 -2.96
N LEU A 68 1.88 -10.63 -3.14
CA LEU A 68 3.24 -10.38 -2.65
C LEU A 68 3.33 -10.50 -1.12
N GLU A 69 2.40 -9.89 -0.40
CA GLU A 69 2.37 -9.94 1.07
C GLU A 69 2.13 -11.38 1.56
N THR A 70 1.23 -12.12 0.91
CA THR A 70 0.98 -13.53 1.22
C THR A 70 2.24 -14.37 1.03
N VAL A 71 2.97 -14.19 -0.08
CA VAL A 71 4.24 -14.88 -0.35
C VAL A 71 5.29 -14.54 0.71
N VAL A 72 5.41 -13.27 1.09
CA VAL A 72 6.37 -12.84 2.13
C VAL A 72 6.03 -13.49 3.48
N LEU A 73 4.75 -13.59 3.85
CA LEU A 73 4.31 -14.23 5.08
C LEU A 73 4.54 -15.74 5.07
N ILE A 74 4.31 -16.41 3.94
CA ILE A 74 4.62 -17.84 3.79
C ILE A 74 6.12 -18.09 3.98
N ARG A 75 6.98 -17.24 3.45
CA ARG A 75 8.44 -17.33 3.67
C ARG A 75 8.84 -17.11 5.14
N GLN A 76 7.97 -16.51 5.93
CA GLN A 76 8.12 -16.35 7.38
C GLN A 76 7.49 -17.51 8.18
N ASN A 77 7.24 -18.66 7.54
CA ASN A 77 6.66 -19.88 8.11
C ASN A 77 5.18 -19.78 8.52
N PHE A 78 4.43 -18.82 7.96
CA PHE A 78 2.97 -18.82 8.11
C PHE A 78 2.32 -19.85 7.18
N LYS A 79 1.26 -20.50 7.65
CA LYS A 79 0.43 -21.35 6.78
C LYS A 79 -0.32 -20.46 5.77
N PHE A 80 -0.55 -20.97 4.56
CA PHE A 80 -1.20 -20.23 3.48
C PHE A 80 -2.50 -19.53 3.90
N ASN A 81 -3.40 -20.24 4.59
CA ASN A 81 -4.67 -19.66 5.04
C ASN A 81 -4.48 -18.53 6.05
N GLN A 82 -3.49 -18.64 6.94
CA GLN A 82 -3.16 -17.60 7.91
C GLN A 82 -2.49 -16.39 7.22
N ALA A 83 -1.57 -16.65 6.30
CA ALA A 83 -0.92 -15.60 5.52
C ALA A 83 -1.95 -14.79 4.72
N LEU A 84 -2.85 -15.46 4.01
CA LEU A 84 -3.90 -14.81 3.23
C LEU A 84 -4.87 -14.01 4.11
N LYS A 85 -5.33 -14.56 5.22
CA LYS A 85 -6.19 -13.83 6.16
C LYS A 85 -5.50 -12.61 6.75
N THR A 86 -4.21 -12.71 7.05
CA THR A 86 -3.42 -11.59 7.57
C THR A 86 -3.26 -10.51 6.51
N ALA A 87 -2.91 -10.89 5.29
CA ALA A 87 -2.80 -9.95 4.17
C ALA A 87 -4.12 -9.21 3.89
N LEU A 88 -5.23 -9.95 3.81
CA LEU A 88 -6.55 -9.35 3.58
C LEU A 88 -7.06 -8.53 4.76
N GLY A 89 -6.95 -9.04 5.98
CA GLY A 89 -7.57 -8.41 7.15
C GLY A 89 -6.78 -7.24 7.71
N MET A 90 -5.46 -7.31 7.67
CA MET A 90 -4.60 -6.32 8.34
C MET A 90 -4.12 -5.20 7.42
N SER A 91 -3.92 -5.48 6.15
CA SER A 91 -3.30 -4.53 5.22
C SER A 91 -4.28 -3.87 4.25
N PHE A 92 -5.51 -4.36 4.16
CA PHE A 92 -6.48 -3.93 3.14
C PHE A 92 -6.75 -2.42 3.15
N ILE A 93 -7.00 -1.83 4.33
CA ILE A 93 -7.25 -0.38 4.46
C ILE A 93 -6.01 0.43 4.07
N SER A 94 -4.85 -0.04 4.48
CA SER A 94 -3.55 0.56 4.11
C SER A 94 -3.33 0.53 2.59
N MET A 95 -3.61 -0.61 1.95
CA MET A 95 -3.50 -0.79 0.51
C MET A 95 -4.45 0.15 -0.26
N ILE A 96 -5.72 0.21 0.13
CA ILE A 96 -6.70 1.10 -0.51
C ILE A 96 -6.29 2.57 -0.38
N SER A 97 -5.88 3.00 0.81
CA SER A 97 -5.45 4.39 1.02
C SER A 97 -4.22 4.75 0.18
N MET A 98 -3.28 3.82 0.04
CA MET A 98 -2.10 3.97 -0.80
C MET A 98 -2.46 4.11 -2.28
N GLU A 99 -3.30 3.22 -2.79
CA GLU A 99 -3.74 3.21 -4.18
C GLU A 99 -4.51 4.48 -4.55
N ILE A 100 -5.43 4.91 -3.69
CA ILE A 100 -6.18 6.16 -3.89
C ILE A 100 -5.22 7.35 -3.91
N ALA A 101 -4.27 7.41 -2.97
CA ALA A 101 -3.30 8.50 -2.91
C ALA A 101 -2.41 8.57 -4.16
N MET A 102 -1.95 7.43 -4.66
CA MET A 102 -1.13 7.35 -5.88
C MET A 102 -1.93 7.80 -7.11
N ASN A 103 -3.14 7.28 -7.28
CA ASN A 103 -3.96 7.60 -8.45
C ASN A 103 -4.47 9.04 -8.43
N VAL A 104 -4.87 9.58 -7.28
CA VAL A 104 -5.23 11.00 -7.14
C VAL A 104 -4.04 11.90 -7.47
N THR A 105 -2.84 11.53 -7.04
CA THR A 105 -1.61 12.28 -7.36
C THR A 105 -1.35 12.28 -8.87
N ASP A 106 -1.50 11.14 -9.54
CA ASP A 106 -1.35 11.05 -10.99
C ASP A 106 -2.33 11.98 -11.72
N VAL A 107 -3.61 11.92 -11.38
CA VAL A 107 -4.65 12.78 -11.99
C VAL A 107 -4.38 14.27 -11.75
N ILE A 108 -3.96 14.66 -10.56
CA ILE A 108 -3.67 16.07 -10.24
C ILE A 108 -2.48 16.59 -11.05
N LEU A 109 -1.45 15.77 -11.23
CA LEU A 109 -0.20 16.18 -11.86
C LEU A 109 -0.22 16.04 -13.39
N THR A 110 -0.95 15.06 -13.92
CA THR A 110 -0.99 14.77 -15.38
C THR A 110 -2.32 15.09 -16.04
N GLY A 111 -3.38 15.26 -15.27
CA GLY A 111 -4.74 15.41 -15.78
C GLY A 111 -5.41 14.11 -16.21
N GLY A 112 -4.77 12.96 -16.01
CA GLY A 112 -5.29 11.64 -16.38
C GLY A 112 -4.45 10.49 -15.83
N ALA A 113 -4.74 9.28 -16.25
CA ALA A 113 -3.92 8.11 -15.93
C ALA A 113 -2.74 8.02 -16.91
N MET A 114 -1.65 8.71 -16.62
CA MET A 114 -0.46 8.77 -17.49
C MET A 114 0.82 8.65 -16.67
N LEU A 115 1.60 7.58 -16.96
CA LEU A 115 2.93 7.43 -16.37
C LEU A 115 3.93 8.32 -17.09
N THR A 116 4.47 9.29 -16.35
CA THR A 116 5.62 10.08 -16.75
C THR A 116 6.74 9.85 -15.74
N TRP A 117 7.98 9.84 -16.21
CA TRP A 117 9.14 9.51 -15.39
C TRP A 117 9.32 10.41 -14.17
N TRP A 118 8.83 11.65 -14.21
CA TRP A 118 8.91 12.59 -13.09
C TRP A 118 7.74 12.46 -12.09
N VAL A 119 6.57 11.98 -12.55
CA VAL A 119 5.38 11.78 -11.72
C VAL A 119 5.49 10.50 -10.88
N VAL A 120 6.08 9.45 -11.43
CA VAL A 120 6.22 8.14 -10.74
C VAL A 120 6.91 8.26 -9.38
N PRO A 121 8.06 8.94 -9.21
CA PRO A 121 8.65 9.12 -7.88
C PRO A 121 7.75 9.86 -6.90
N ILE A 122 6.98 10.84 -7.37
CA ILE A 122 6.05 11.61 -6.54
C ILE A 122 4.88 10.73 -6.09
N MET A 123 4.30 9.95 -7.00
CA MET A 123 3.25 8.98 -6.69
C MET A 123 3.70 7.98 -5.62
N LEU A 124 4.89 7.42 -5.80
CA LEU A 124 5.47 6.45 -4.86
C LEU A 124 5.72 7.08 -3.48
N PHE A 125 6.20 8.31 -3.44
CA PHE A 125 6.43 9.04 -2.20
C PHE A 125 5.12 9.32 -1.46
N VAL A 126 4.11 9.84 -2.15
CA VAL A 126 2.78 10.09 -1.57
C VAL A 126 2.12 8.78 -1.14
N GLY A 127 2.21 7.73 -1.96
CA GLY A 127 1.72 6.40 -1.64
C GLY A 127 2.40 5.77 -0.43
N PHE A 128 3.67 6.05 -0.21
CA PHE A 128 4.41 5.60 0.98
C PHE A 128 3.97 6.33 2.25
N ILE A 129 3.92 7.67 2.20
CA ILE A 129 3.63 8.49 3.39
C ILE A 129 2.19 8.33 3.85
N THR A 130 1.24 8.18 2.94
CA THR A 130 -0.19 8.12 3.28
C THR A 130 -0.54 6.97 4.24
N PRO A 131 -0.15 5.70 4.00
CA PRO A 131 -0.46 4.60 4.92
C PRO A 131 0.55 4.44 6.06
N TRP A 132 1.71 5.07 6.00
CA TRP A 132 2.80 4.84 6.97
C TRP A 132 2.39 5.14 8.42
N PRO A 133 1.77 6.29 8.76
CA PRO A 133 1.30 6.53 10.13
C PRO A 133 0.21 5.55 10.55
N TYR A 134 -0.67 5.14 9.65
CA TYR A 134 -1.70 4.14 9.91
C TYR A 134 -1.06 2.77 10.23
N ASN A 135 -0.07 2.35 9.48
CA ASN A 135 0.66 1.10 9.74
C ASN A 135 1.40 1.13 11.07
N TYR A 136 1.97 2.28 11.45
CA TYR A 136 2.56 2.49 12.77
C TYR A 136 1.52 2.31 13.89
N TRP A 137 0.39 3.00 13.78
CA TRP A 137 -0.70 2.91 14.74
C TRP A 137 -1.20 1.47 14.88
N ARG A 138 -1.35 0.76 13.79
CA ARG A 138 -1.80 -0.63 13.77
C ARG A 138 -0.83 -1.57 14.45
N LEU A 139 0.47 -1.45 14.21
CA LEU A 139 1.49 -2.24 14.88
C LEU A 139 1.49 -2.00 16.38
N LYS A 140 1.27 -0.78 16.83
CA LYS A 140 1.14 -0.45 18.25
C LYS A 140 -0.12 -1.03 18.87
N LYS A 141 -1.26 -0.92 18.18
CA LYS A 141 -2.55 -1.40 18.69
C LYS A 141 -2.56 -2.91 18.92
N TYR A 142 -1.91 -3.68 18.06
CA TYR A 142 -1.88 -5.13 18.15
C TYR A 142 -0.66 -5.69 18.91
N ASN A 143 0.09 -4.86 19.60
CA ASN A 143 1.28 -5.24 20.40
C ASN A 143 2.34 -6.04 19.63
N ILE A 144 2.44 -5.86 18.32
CA ILE A 144 3.43 -6.54 17.48
C ILE A 144 4.77 -5.78 17.49
N ALA A 145 4.79 -4.60 18.10
CA ALA A 145 5.91 -3.69 18.05
C ALA A 145 6.46 -3.35 19.43
N CYS A 146 7.74 -3.12 19.49
CA CYS A 146 8.49 -2.77 20.71
C CYS A 146 8.57 -3.90 21.74
N HIS A 147 9.13 -5.02 21.34
CA HIS A 147 9.75 -5.97 22.25
C HIS A 147 11.26 -5.92 22.12
#